data_42d2648c5bd08e21917b3884eea3f7f9
#
_entry.id   42d2648c5bd08e21917b3884eea3f7f9
#
_cell.length_a   1.000
_cell.length_b   1.000
_cell.length_c   1.000
_cell.angle_alpha   90.00
_cell.angle_beta   90.00
_cell.angle_gamma   90.00
#
_symmetry.space_group_name_H-M   'P 1'
#
loop_
_entity.id
_entity.type
_entity.pdbx_description
1 polymer ?
#
loop_
_entity_poly.entity_id
_entity_poly.type
_entity_poly.pdbx_seq_one_letter_code
_entity_poly.pdbx_strand_id
1 'polypeptide(L)'
;MDVIFHGVRGSTPTADKNFLKYGGSTTCTEILHEQFQIIFDAGTGFQNVMILKDRPTYLIFSHFHYDHIQGLPFNHQIFDPSNKVTISSGLVKANELREVFVRAFQPX
;
A
#
# COMPACT_ATOMS: atom_id res chain seq x y z
N MET A 1 -0.39 -15.22 -13.02
CA MET A 1 -0.72 -14.37 -11.88
C MET A 1 0.26 -14.63 -10.76
N ASP A 2 0.82 -13.57 -10.20
CA ASP A 2 1.79 -13.70 -9.14
C ASP A 2 1.31 -13.00 -7.88
N VAL A 3 1.62 -13.60 -6.72
CA VAL A 3 1.37 -12.97 -5.43
C VAL A 3 2.72 -12.61 -4.84
N ILE A 4 2.90 -11.33 -4.52
CA ILE A 4 4.18 -10.81 -4.04
C ILE A 4 3.96 -10.16 -2.68
N PHE A 5 4.72 -10.59 -1.68
CA PHE A 5 4.64 -10.03 -0.34
C PHE A 5 5.75 -9.00 -0.18
N HIS A 6 5.38 -7.72 -0.18
CA HIS A 6 6.32 -6.63 -0.02
C HIS A 6 6.56 -6.29 1.46
N GLY A 7 5.63 -6.65 2.32
CA GLY A 7 5.77 -6.48 3.74
C GLY A 7 4.77 -7.34 4.46
N VAL A 8 5.18 -7.97 5.54
CA VAL A 8 4.32 -8.89 6.29
C VAL A 8 4.30 -8.60 7.79
N ARG A 9 5.06 -7.61 8.23
CA ARG A 9 5.12 -7.30 9.64
C ARG A 9 3.95 -6.45 10.08
N GLY A 10 3.35 -6.78 11.22
CA GLY A 10 2.33 -5.93 11.81
C GLY A 10 2.95 -4.83 12.65
N SER A 11 2.22 -3.73 12.81
CA SER A 11 2.51 -2.61 13.70
C SER A 11 3.69 -1.75 13.29
N THR A 12 4.92 -2.18 13.55
CA THR A 12 6.08 -1.31 13.39
C THR A 12 7.10 -1.94 12.45
N PRO A 13 7.58 -1.19 11.47
CA PRO A 13 8.64 -1.72 10.62
C PRO A 13 9.94 -1.86 11.39
N THR A 14 10.78 -2.79 10.98
CA THR A 14 12.07 -2.98 11.62
C THR A 14 13.09 -3.49 10.62
N ALA A 15 14.34 -3.08 10.84
CA ALA A 15 15.45 -3.60 10.08
C ALA A 15 16.30 -4.54 10.93
N ASP A 16 15.82 -4.92 12.10
CA ASP A 16 16.53 -5.84 12.98
C ASP A 16 16.81 -7.15 12.26
N LYS A 17 18.03 -7.66 12.40
CA LYS A 17 18.43 -8.87 11.69
C LYS A 17 17.60 -10.09 12.11
N ASN A 18 16.97 -10.05 13.27
CA ASN A 18 16.10 -11.15 13.69
C ASN A 18 14.85 -11.28 12.83
N PHE A 19 14.55 -10.27 12.02
CA PHE A 19 13.38 -10.27 11.17
C PHE A 19 13.72 -10.39 9.69
N LEU A 20 14.98 -10.62 9.35
CA LEU A 20 15.38 -10.66 7.93
C LEU A 20 14.70 -11.78 7.16
N LYS A 21 14.41 -12.89 7.82
CA LYS A 21 13.79 -14.03 7.13
C LYS A 21 12.44 -13.68 6.55
N TYR A 22 11.65 -12.87 7.25
CA TYR A 22 10.29 -12.52 6.81
C TYR A 22 10.18 -11.04 6.46
N GLY A 23 11.28 -10.30 6.55
CA GLY A 23 11.28 -8.88 6.25
C GLY A 23 10.87 -8.03 7.44
N GLY A 24 11.31 -6.78 7.43
CA GLY A 24 10.97 -5.82 8.48
C GLY A 24 9.92 -4.80 8.09
N SER A 25 9.40 -4.87 6.87
CA SER A 25 8.43 -3.90 6.37
C SER A 25 7.02 -4.28 6.75
N THR A 26 6.20 -3.27 7.02
CA THR A 26 4.81 -3.52 7.38
C THR A 26 3.99 -3.84 6.14
N THR A 27 2.78 -4.32 6.37
CA THR A 27 2.01 -5.13 5.44
C THR A 27 1.73 -4.46 4.10
N CYS A 28 2.02 -5.19 3.04
CA CYS A 28 1.69 -4.80 1.68
C CYS A 28 1.82 -6.05 0.80
N THR A 29 0.72 -6.44 0.18
CA THR A 29 0.69 -7.62 -0.67
C THR A 29 0.21 -7.22 -2.05
N GLU A 30 0.89 -7.71 -3.08
CA GLU A 30 0.57 -7.39 -4.46
C GLU A 30 0.11 -8.63 -5.20
N ILE A 31 -0.97 -8.51 -5.97
CA ILE A 31 -1.37 -9.52 -6.93
C ILE A 31 -1.14 -8.94 -8.32
N LEU A 32 -0.24 -9.55 -9.04
CA LEU A 32 0.13 -9.07 -10.37
C LEU A 32 -0.47 -10.00 -11.43
N HIS A 33 -1.37 -9.44 -12.22
CA HIS A 33 -2.06 -10.14 -13.28
C HIS A 33 -1.77 -9.43 -14.60
N GLU A 34 -1.91 -10.14 -15.70
CA GLU A 34 -1.65 -9.54 -17.01
C GLU A 34 -2.53 -8.33 -17.29
N GLN A 35 -3.74 -8.31 -16.74
CA GLN A 35 -4.73 -7.28 -17.04
C GLN A 35 -4.94 -6.29 -15.91
N PHE A 36 -4.37 -6.53 -14.72
CA PHE A 36 -4.54 -5.62 -13.59
C PHE A 36 -3.47 -5.86 -12.54
N GLN A 37 -3.39 -4.92 -11.63
CA GLN A 37 -2.50 -5.01 -10.48
C GLN A 37 -3.34 -4.65 -9.25
N ILE A 38 -3.32 -5.53 -8.24
CA ILE A 38 -4.07 -5.28 -7.00
C ILE A 38 -3.07 -5.23 -5.87
N ILE A 39 -3.18 -4.21 -5.03
CA ILE A 39 -2.29 -4.04 -3.89
C ILE A 39 -3.16 -3.95 -2.65
N PHE A 40 -2.90 -4.83 -1.67
CA PHE A 40 -3.61 -4.84 -0.41
C PHE A 40 -2.75 -4.18 0.65
N ASP A 41 -3.23 -3.03 1.13
CA ASP A 41 -2.61 -2.25 2.18
C ASP A 41 -1.30 -1.62 1.74
N ALA A 42 -0.96 -0.52 2.38
CA ALA A 42 0.20 0.27 2.01
C ALA A 42 1.06 0.59 3.23
N GLY A 43 1.47 -0.46 3.93
CA GLY A 43 2.49 -0.32 4.95
C GLY A 43 3.81 0.05 4.33
N THR A 44 4.89 0.03 5.11
CA THR A 44 6.17 0.46 4.56
C THR A 44 6.65 -0.40 3.39
N GLY A 45 6.16 -1.64 3.28
CA GLY A 45 6.48 -2.46 2.11
C GLY A 45 5.99 -1.87 0.80
N PHE A 46 5.01 -0.97 0.85
CA PHE A 46 4.49 -0.33 -0.35
C PHE A 46 5.55 0.47 -1.11
N GLN A 47 6.58 0.95 -0.42
CA GLN A 47 7.63 1.70 -1.11
C GLN A 47 8.38 0.84 -2.13
N ASN A 48 8.29 -0.48 -2.02
CA ASN A 48 8.94 -1.39 -2.96
C ASN A 48 8.06 -1.76 -4.14
N VAL A 49 6.79 -1.36 -4.14
CA VAL A 49 5.87 -1.70 -5.22
C VAL A 49 6.14 -0.81 -6.42
N MET A 50 6.21 -1.42 -7.60
CA MET A 50 6.30 -0.68 -8.86
C MET A 50 4.92 -0.63 -9.49
N ILE A 51 4.37 0.58 -9.65
CA ILE A 51 3.06 0.75 -10.27
C ILE A 51 3.23 0.68 -11.78
N LEU A 52 2.49 -0.22 -12.41
CA LEU A 52 2.62 -0.45 -13.84
C LEU A 52 1.68 0.46 -14.60
N LYS A 53 2.19 1.03 -15.70
CA LYS A 53 1.41 2.00 -16.47
C LYS A 53 0.51 1.34 -17.52
N ASP A 54 0.75 0.08 -17.84
CA ASP A 54 0.05 -0.60 -18.92
C ASP A 54 -1.23 -1.30 -18.48
N ARG A 55 -1.60 -1.18 -17.22
CA ARG A 55 -2.79 -1.82 -16.67
C ARG A 55 -3.31 -1.04 -15.47
N PRO A 56 -4.60 -1.17 -15.16
CA PRO A 56 -5.13 -0.48 -13.99
C PRO A 56 -4.58 -1.09 -12.68
N THR A 57 -4.41 -0.23 -11.70
CA THR A 57 -3.95 -0.61 -10.37
C THR A 57 -5.05 -0.31 -9.35
N TYR A 58 -5.34 -1.27 -8.50
CA TYR A 58 -6.33 -1.13 -7.43
C TYR A 58 -5.61 -1.26 -6.10
N LEU A 59 -5.66 -0.21 -5.31
CA LEU A 59 -5.09 -0.20 -3.97
C LEU A 59 -6.23 -0.33 -2.98
N ILE A 60 -6.27 -1.44 -2.28
CA ILE A 60 -7.40 -1.81 -1.43
C ILE A 60 -6.92 -1.91 0.01
N PHE A 61 -7.61 -1.23 0.91
CA PHE A 61 -7.25 -1.21 2.33
C PHE A 61 -8.16 -2.12 3.14
N SER A 62 -7.55 -3.02 3.93
CA SER A 62 -8.30 -3.84 4.83
C SER A 62 -8.79 -3.03 6.03
N HIS A 63 -7.95 -2.13 6.53
CA HIS A 63 -8.31 -1.17 7.57
C HIS A 63 -7.24 -0.07 7.59
N PHE A 64 -7.41 0.90 8.48
CA PHE A 64 -6.60 2.11 8.44
C PHE A 64 -5.66 2.28 9.63
N HIS A 65 -5.31 1.22 10.30
CA HIS A 65 -4.22 1.30 11.27
C HIS A 65 -2.96 1.77 10.57
N TYR A 66 -2.12 2.49 11.29
CA TYR A 66 -0.98 3.15 10.68
C TYR A 66 -0.06 2.18 9.93
N ASP A 67 0.11 0.97 10.45
CA ASP A 67 0.97 -0.02 9.78
C ASP A 67 0.43 -0.46 8.42
N HIS A 68 -0.82 -0.13 8.10
CA HIS A 68 -1.41 -0.45 6.81
C HIS A 68 -1.41 0.71 5.83
N ILE A 69 -1.05 1.92 6.28
CA ILE A 69 -1.10 3.10 5.41
C ILE A 69 0.20 3.90 5.43
N GLN A 70 1.13 3.60 6.30
CA GLN A 70 2.27 4.48 6.53
C GLN A 70 3.24 4.53 5.35
N GLY A 71 3.14 3.62 4.41
CA GLY A 71 4.00 3.63 3.23
C GLY A 71 3.51 4.50 2.09
N LEU A 72 2.26 5.01 2.19
CA LEU A 72 1.68 5.79 1.09
C LEU A 72 2.53 6.99 0.68
N PRO A 73 3.01 7.83 1.61
CA PRO A 73 3.75 9.02 1.18
C PRO A 73 5.12 8.71 0.60
N PHE A 74 5.60 7.49 0.71
CA PHE A 74 6.95 7.15 0.28
C PHE A 74 7.00 6.45 -1.07
N ASN A 75 5.85 6.26 -1.72
CA ASN A 75 5.83 5.71 -3.07
C ASN A 75 5.27 6.77 -4.00
N HIS A 76 6.18 7.49 -4.66
CA HIS A 76 5.82 8.63 -5.48
C HIS A 76 5.00 8.26 -6.71
N GLN A 77 5.03 7.00 -7.11
CA GLN A 77 4.31 6.56 -8.30
C GLN A 77 2.80 6.71 -8.14
N ILE A 78 2.30 6.67 -6.91
CA ILE A 78 0.86 6.82 -6.69
C ILE A 78 0.37 8.22 -7.06
N PHE A 79 1.28 9.20 -7.06
CA PHE A 79 0.95 10.58 -7.38
C PHE A 79 1.18 10.94 -8.85
N ASP A 80 1.69 10.01 -9.64
CA ASP A 80 1.94 10.22 -11.06
C ASP A 80 0.61 10.14 -11.80
N PRO A 81 0.16 11.22 -12.45
CA PRO A 81 -1.15 11.18 -13.12
C PRO A 81 -1.20 10.23 -14.31
N SER A 82 -0.07 9.77 -14.82
CA SER A 82 -0.08 8.79 -15.90
C SER A 82 -0.37 7.37 -15.40
N ASN A 83 -0.33 7.13 -14.10
CA ASN A 83 -0.69 5.84 -13.53
C ASN A 83 -2.18 5.80 -13.24
N LYS A 84 -2.80 4.65 -13.52
CA LYS A 84 -4.24 4.47 -13.32
C LYS A 84 -4.47 3.76 -11.99
N VAL A 85 -4.52 4.52 -10.91
CA VAL A 85 -4.65 3.97 -9.57
C VAL A 85 -6.01 4.30 -8.98
N THR A 86 -6.73 3.26 -8.57
CA THR A 86 -8.00 3.41 -7.87
C THR A 86 -7.82 2.93 -6.44
N ILE A 87 -8.22 3.77 -5.48
CA ILE A 87 -8.08 3.45 -4.06
C ILE A 87 -9.45 3.16 -3.48
N SER A 88 -9.58 2.05 -2.76
CA SER A 88 -10.85 1.70 -2.15
C SER A 88 -10.66 0.95 -0.85
N SER A 89 -11.77 0.80 -0.13
CA SER A 89 -11.79 0.06 1.12
C SER A 89 -13.19 -0.48 1.34
N GLY A 90 -13.28 -1.65 1.95
CA GLY A 90 -14.57 -2.19 2.34
C GLY A 90 -15.16 -1.55 3.58
N LEU A 91 -14.40 -0.71 4.28
CA LEU A 91 -14.82 -0.15 5.55
C LEU A 91 -15.46 1.23 5.44
N VAL A 92 -15.06 2.02 4.44
CA VAL A 92 -15.53 3.40 4.31
C VAL A 92 -15.88 3.70 2.86
N LYS A 93 -16.73 4.69 2.67
CA LYS A 93 -17.08 5.17 1.34
C LYS A 93 -15.94 6.03 0.79
N ALA A 94 -15.97 6.25 -0.52
CA ALA A 94 -14.88 6.97 -1.18
C ALA A 94 -14.66 8.38 -0.62
N ASN A 95 -15.73 9.09 -0.32
CA ASN A 95 -15.58 10.44 0.23
C ASN A 95 -15.02 10.43 1.65
N GLU A 96 -15.31 9.37 2.42
CA GLU A 96 -14.76 9.23 3.74
C GLU A 96 -13.29 8.82 3.70
N LEU A 97 -12.92 8.08 2.67
CA LEU A 97 -11.55 7.63 2.48
C LEU A 97 -10.60 8.83 2.35
N ARG A 98 -11.02 9.83 1.59
CA ARG A 98 -10.21 11.04 1.44
C ARG A 98 -9.95 11.70 2.80
N GLU A 99 -10.97 11.76 3.63
CA GLU A 99 -10.80 12.36 4.97
C GLU A 99 -9.84 11.57 5.84
N VAL A 100 -9.90 10.25 5.76
CA VAL A 100 -9.00 9.42 6.53
C VAL A 100 -7.54 9.74 6.18
N PHE A 101 -7.26 9.84 4.89
CA PHE A 101 -5.88 10.11 4.46
C PHE A 101 -5.45 11.53 4.80
N VAL A 102 -6.34 12.50 4.69
CA VAL A 102 -6.00 13.87 5.07
C VAL A 102 -5.61 13.92 6.55
N ARG A 103 -6.39 13.27 7.41
CA ARG A 103 -6.08 13.27 8.84
C ARG A 103 -4.78 12.53 9.15
N ALA A 104 -4.54 11.42 8.47
CA ALA A 104 -3.37 10.59 8.78
C ALA A 104 -2.05 11.27 8.39
N PHE A 105 -2.07 12.05 7.31
CA PHE A 105 -0.83 12.59 6.75
C PHE A 105 -0.75 14.11 6.82
N GLN A 106 -1.73 14.77 7.37
CA GLN A 106 -1.71 16.21 7.53
C GLN A 106 -0.66 16.59 8.59
N PRO A 107 0.22 17.47 8.13
CA PRO A 107 1.17 17.94 9.15
C PRO A 107 0.40 18.66 10.24
N UNK A 108 0.43 18.38 11.68
CA UNK A 108 -0.15 18.77 12.68
C UNK A 108 -0.56 19.26 12.98
#